data_0527eb9a37fa1b065d3adc67bd7c669b
#
_entry.id   0527eb9a37fa1b065d3adc67bd7c669b
#
_cell.length_a   1.000
_cell.length_b   1.000
_cell.length_c   1.000
_cell.angle_alpha   90.00
_cell.angle_beta   90.00
_cell.angle_gamma   90.00
#
_symmetry.space_group_name_H-M   'P 1'
#
loop_
_entity.id
_entity.type
_entity.pdbx_description
1 polymer ?
#
loop_
_entity_poly.entity_id
_entity_poly.type
_entity_poly.pdbx_seq_one_letter_code
_entity_poly.pdbx_strand_id
1 'polypeptide(L)'
;MLEIKDLKKSYGSFQLHCSLKVEEGCITGLIGSNGAGKSTTFKSILGLIRKDSGMVTLFGKDVGILTRQDKELIGVVLSDSGFSTYLTLTDIAAVLEAMYTNVKKTEFLKACDHYQLPVNKKIKDFSTGMKA
;
A
#
# COMPACT_ATOMS: atom_id res chain seq x y z
N MET A 1 -11.98 -4.23 8.89
CA MET A 1 -12.09 -3.01 9.71
C MET A 1 -10.71 -2.51 10.08
N LEU A 2 -10.46 -1.19 9.97
CA LEU A 2 -9.23 -0.50 10.43
C LEU A 2 -9.62 0.48 11.53
N GLU A 3 -8.86 0.52 12.61
CA GLU A 3 -9.06 1.50 13.69
C GLU A 3 -7.71 2.12 14.10
N ILE A 4 -7.70 3.43 14.24
CA ILE A 4 -6.58 4.20 14.76
C ILE A 4 -7.07 4.94 16.01
N LYS A 5 -6.37 4.78 17.13
CA LYS A 5 -6.63 5.48 18.39
C LYS A 5 -5.39 6.25 18.81
N ASP A 6 -5.52 7.56 18.92
CA ASP A 6 -4.49 8.48 19.43
C ASP A 6 -3.10 8.26 18.82
N LEU A 7 -3.08 7.96 17.50
CA LEU A 7 -1.83 7.81 16.77
C LEU A 7 -1.03 9.11 16.83
N LYS A 8 0.18 9.04 17.35
CA LYS A 8 1.11 10.16 17.38
C LYS A 8 2.38 9.82 16.64
N LYS A 9 2.85 10.79 15.85
CA LYS A 9 4.14 10.75 15.16
C LYS A 9 4.70 12.14 15.01
N SER A 10 5.97 12.32 15.40
CA SER A 10 6.67 13.59 15.32
C SER A 10 7.91 13.49 14.43
N TYR A 11 8.14 14.53 13.63
CA TYR A 11 9.35 14.75 12.84
C TYR A 11 9.75 16.22 12.96
N GLY A 12 10.71 16.53 13.82
CA GLY A 12 11.09 17.91 14.11
C GLY A 12 9.88 18.75 14.56
N SER A 13 9.53 19.76 13.80
CA SER A 13 8.37 20.64 14.07
C SER A 13 7.02 20.02 13.63
N PHE A 14 7.02 18.99 12.81
CA PHE A 14 5.78 18.32 12.38
C PHE A 14 5.29 17.38 13.47
N GLN A 15 3.99 17.47 13.78
CA GLN A 15 3.32 16.57 14.71
C GLN A 15 2.03 16.05 14.10
N LEU A 16 1.91 14.73 14.02
CA LEU A 16 0.66 14.04 13.71
C LEU A 16 -0.01 13.60 15.00
N HIS A 17 -1.28 13.90 15.15
CA HIS A 17 -2.15 13.30 16.15
C HIS A 17 -3.51 13.03 15.51
N CYS A 18 -3.88 11.76 15.36
CA CYS A 18 -5.16 11.42 14.74
C CYS A 18 -5.77 10.15 15.31
N SER A 19 -7.10 10.12 15.27
CA SER A 19 -7.91 8.93 15.50
C SER A 19 -8.92 8.81 14.37
N LEU A 20 -9.10 7.61 13.84
CA LEU A 20 -10.09 7.34 12.80
C LEU A 20 -10.50 5.87 12.82
N LYS A 21 -11.66 5.60 12.26
CA LYS A 21 -12.18 4.25 12.07
C LYS A 21 -12.67 4.10 10.63
N VAL A 22 -12.31 3.00 10.01
CA VAL A 22 -12.79 2.61 8.68
C VAL A 22 -13.61 1.35 8.85
N GLU A 23 -14.88 1.45 8.51
CA GLU A 23 -15.80 0.32 8.59
C GLU A 23 -15.60 -0.64 7.41
N GLU A 24 -15.96 -1.88 7.61
CA GLU A 24 -15.92 -2.90 6.57
C GLU A 24 -16.96 -2.60 5.48
N GLY A 25 -16.61 -2.88 4.23
CA GLY A 25 -17.49 -2.64 3.09
C GLY A 25 -17.65 -1.17 2.67
N CYS A 26 -16.92 -0.24 3.31
CA CYS A 26 -16.98 1.19 3.02
C CYS A 26 -15.72 1.71 2.32
N ILE A 27 -15.90 2.67 1.43
CA ILE A 27 -14.80 3.47 0.89
C ILE A 27 -14.66 4.73 1.75
N THR A 28 -13.48 4.93 2.32
CA THR A 28 -13.20 6.09 3.17
C THR A 28 -12.11 6.95 2.55
N GLY A 29 -12.38 8.24 2.38
CA GLY A 29 -11.41 9.23 1.89
C GLY A 29 -10.70 9.95 3.03
N LEU A 30 -9.37 9.99 3.02
CA LEU A 30 -8.57 10.83 3.92
C LEU A 30 -8.17 12.11 3.19
N ILE A 31 -8.81 13.22 3.55
CA ILE A 31 -8.59 14.54 2.95
C ILE A 31 -7.82 15.48 3.87
N GLY A 32 -7.12 16.43 3.30
CA GLY A 32 -6.34 17.44 4.04
C GLY A 32 -5.32 18.13 3.12
N SER A 33 -4.78 19.25 3.56
CA SER A 33 -3.72 20.00 2.85
C SER A 33 -2.42 19.20 2.70
N ASN A 34 -1.51 19.68 1.86
CA ASN A 34 -0.17 19.11 1.80
C ASN A 34 0.53 19.34 3.15
N GLY A 35 1.22 18.31 3.64
CA GLY A 35 1.83 18.34 4.97
C GLY A 35 0.89 17.97 6.14
N ALA A 36 -0.41 17.79 5.94
CA ALA A 36 -1.37 17.44 7.01
C ALA A 36 -1.15 16.05 7.64
N GLY A 37 -0.21 15.24 7.16
CA GLY A 37 0.10 13.94 7.72
C GLY A 37 -0.57 12.75 7.05
N LYS A 38 -1.31 12.94 5.94
CA LYS A 38 -1.98 11.84 5.22
C LYS A 38 -1.04 10.67 4.93
N SER A 39 0.10 10.94 4.28
CA SER A 39 1.09 9.92 3.95
C SER A 39 1.73 9.28 5.19
N THR A 40 1.92 10.05 6.26
CA THR A 40 2.41 9.55 7.56
C THR A 40 1.41 8.58 8.19
N THR A 41 0.11 8.92 8.14
CA THR A 41 -0.97 8.05 8.60
C THR A 41 -0.98 6.73 7.82
N PHE A 42 -0.96 6.77 6.48
CA PHE A 42 -0.90 5.55 5.65
C PHE A 42 0.34 4.71 5.94
N LYS A 43 1.52 5.32 6.03
CA LYS A 43 2.75 4.60 6.36
C LYS A 43 2.71 3.97 7.75
N SER A 44 2.03 4.60 8.72
CA SER A 44 1.81 4.03 10.06
C SER A 44 0.88 2.84 10.03
N ILE A 45 -0.22 2.90 9.24
CA ILE A 45 -1.16 1.78 9.03
C ILE A 45 -0.44 0.58 8.42
N LEU A 46 0.45 0.82 7.46
CA LEU A 46 1.21 -0.24 6.78
C LEU A 46 2.41 -0.74 7.59
N GLY A 47 2.69 -0.15 8.76
CA GLY A 47 3.86 -0.50 9.56
C GLY A 47 5.20 -0.11 8.90
N LEU A 48 5.18 0.77 7.88
CA LEU A 48 6.38 1.26 7.18
C LEU A 48 7.18 2.29 7.98
N ILE A 49 6.56 2.90 8.98
CA ILE A 49 7.19 3.81 9.93
C ILE A 49 6.75 3.44 11.35
N ARG A 50 7.67 3.65 12.30
CA ARG A 50 7.38 3.44 13.72
C ARG A 50 6.58 4.63 14.27
N LYS A 51 5.41 4.36 14.82
CA LYS A 51 4.61 5.35 15.58
C LYS A 51 5.32 5.68 16.90
N ASP A 52 5.11 6.89 17.41
CA ASP A 52 5.64 7.30 18.70
C ASP A 52 4.74 6.84 19.84
N SER A 53 3.41 6.92 19.64
CA SER A 53 2.39 6.36 20.55
C SER A 53 1.07 6.12 19.84
N GLY A 54 0.08 5.62 20.58
CA GLY A 54 -1.24 5.29 20.07
C GLY A 54 -1.33 3.87 19.53
N MET A 55 -2.51 3.50 19.06
CA MET A 55 -2.82 2.16 18.57
C MET A 55 -3.29 2.20 17.12
N VAL A 56 -2.84 1.28 16.32
CA VAL A 56 -3.33 1.04 14.96
C VAL A 56 -3.66 -0.44 14.84
N THR A 57 -4.92 -0.76 14.60
CA THR A 57 -5.38 -2.13 14.43
C THR A 57 -5.96 -2.34 13.04
N LEU A 58 -5.63 -3.46 12.43
CA LEU A 58 -6.17 -3.93 11.18
C LEU A 58 -6.65 -5.37 11.35
N PHE A 59 -7.85 -5.67 10.89
CA PHE A 59 -8.50 -6.98 11.14
C PHE A 59 -8.59 -7.36 12.62
N GLY A 60 -8.70 -6.37 13.52
CA GLY A 60 -8.72 -6.58 14.98
C GLY A 60 -7.36 -6.84 15.63
N LYS A 61 -6.26 -6.85 14.87
CA LYS A 61 -4.89 -7.07 15.36
C LYS A 61 -4.07 -5.78 15.30
N ASP A 62 -3.17 -5.54 16.26
CA ASP A 62 -2.21 -4.43 16.14
C ASP A 62 -1.32 -4.66 14.91
N VAL A 63 -1.07 -3.59 14.15
CA VAL A 63 -0.28 -3.67 12.91
C VAL A 63 1.16 -4.14 13.14
N GLY A 64 1.68 -4.00 14.36
CA GLY A 64 3.02 -4.45 14.74
C GLY A 64 3.15 -5.97 14.87
N ILE A 65 2.03 -6.70 15.00
CA ILE A 65 2.02 -8.17 15.16
C ILE A 65 1.36 -8.89 13.97
N LEU A 66 1.06 -8.16 12.88
CA LEU A 66 0.50 -8.79 11.67
C LEU A 66 1.46 -9.82 11.10
N THR A 67 0.95 -11.03 10.90
CA THR A 67 1.68 -12.11 10.24
C THR A 67 1.81 -11.86 8.75
N ARG A 68 2.63 -12.67 8.06
CA ARG A 68 2.69 -12.66 6.59
C ARG A 68 1.30 -12.91 5.97
N GLN A 69 0.56 -13.88 6.50
CA GLN A 69 -0.78 -14.21 6.02
C GLN A 69 -1.77 -13.04 6.19
N ASP A 70 -1.71 -12.32 7.32
CA ASP A 70 -2.53 -11.11 7.52
C ASP A 70 -2.17 -10.03 6.49
N LYS A 71 -0.89 -9.86 6.17
CA LYS A 71 -0.41 -8.87 5.19
C LYS A 71 -0.78 -9.23 3.74
N GLU A 72 -0.92 -10.52 3.41
CA GLU A 72 -1.40 -10.96 2.09
C GLU A 72 -2.86 -10.55 1.81
N LEU A 73 -3.62 -10.17 2.85
CA LEU A 73 -4.99 -9.64 2.71
C LEU A 73 -5.03 -8.13 2.43
N ILE A 74 -3.87 -7.45 2.40
CA ILE A 74 -3.78 -6.00 2.24
C ILE A 74 -3.28 -5.69 0.83
N GLY A 75 -4.12 -5.05 0.02
CA GLY A 75 -3.70 -4.43 -1.24
C GLY A 75 -3.27 -2.99 -1.01
N VAL A 76 -2.12 -2.59 -1.56
CA VAL A 76 -1.58 -1.23 -1.41
C VAL A 76 -1.16 -0.68 -2.76
N VAL A 77 -1.61 0.53 -3.07
CA VAL A 77 -1.11 1.32 -4.21
C VAL A 77 -0.38 2.53 -3.64
N LEU A 78 0.92 2.61 -3.91
CA LEU A 78 1.75 3.75 -3.52
C LEU A 78 2.08 4.59 -4.76
N SER A 79 2.45 5.85 -4.54
CA SER A 79 2.90 6.75 -5.61
C SER A 79 4.16 6.24 -6.35
N ASP A 80 4.94 5.40 -5.68
CA ASP A 80 6.07 4.66 -6.25
C ASP A 80 5.77 3.16 -6.08
N SER A 81 5.80 2.42 -7.17
CA SER A 81 5.52 0.98 -7.17
C SER A 81 6.52 0.15 -6.37
N GLY A 82 7.69 0.72 -6.06
CA GLY A 82 8.78 0.02 -5.39
C GLY A 82 9.47 -1.05 -6.25
N PHE A 83 8.99 -1.32 -7.46
CA PHE A 83 9.65 -2.23 -8.40
C PHE A 83 10.74 -1.51 -9.17
N SER A 84 11.81 -2.25 -9.49
CA SER A 84 12.86 -1.74 -10.37
C SER A 84 12.29 -1.35 -11.73
N THR A 85 12.61 -0.16 -12.19
CA THR A 85 12.15 0.36 -13.48
C THR A 85 12.71 -0.41 -14.68
N TYR A 86 13.69 -1.29 -14.48
CA TYR A 86 14.26 -2.17 -15.49
C TYR A 86 13.52 -3.49 -15.69
N LEU A 87 12.58 -3.83 -14.80
CA LEU A 87 11.73 -5.00 -14.93
C LEU A 87 10.61 -4.76 -15.96
N THR A 88 10.16 -5.85 -16.56
CA THR A 88 8.93 -5.93 -17.36
C THR A 88 7.76 -6.35 -16.47
N LEU A 89 6.51 -6.18 -16.95
CA LEU A 89 5.34 -6.71 -16.23
C LEU A 89 5.36 -8.23 -16.13
N THR A 90 5.96 -8.90 -17.11
CA THR A 90 6.17 -10.36 -17.07
C THR A 90 7.11 -10.78 -15.94
N ASP A 91 8.18 -10.00 -15.69
CA ASP A 91 9.11 -10.25 -14.59
C ASP A 91 8.41 -9.98 -13.24
N ILE A 92 7.68 -8.88 -13.13
CA ILE A 92 6.91 -8.53 -11.93
C ILE A 92 5.87 -9.61 -11.62
N ALA A 93 5.14 -10.10 -12.63
CA ALA A 93 4.19 -11.19 -12.45
C ALA A 93 4.82 -12.44 -11.84
N ALA A 94 6.05 -12.80 -12.29
CA ALA A 94 6.77 -13.93 -11.73
C ALA A 94 7.23 -13.69 -10.28
N VAL A 95 7.67 -12.45 -9.96
CA VAL A 95 8.03 -12.07 -8.59
C VAL A 95 6.81 -12.12 -7.67
N LEU A 96 5.68 -11.55 -8.09
CA LEU A 96 4.45 -11.55 -7.30
C LEU A 96 3.93 -12.97 -7.04
N GLU A 97 3.92 -13.84 -8.06
CA GLU A 97 3.52 -15.25 -7.91
C GLU A 97 4.43 -16.02 -6.93
N ALA A 98 5.73 -15.72 -6.92
CA ALA A 98 6.67 -16.31 -5.96
C ALA A 98 6.52 -15.75 -4.53
N MET A 99 6.06 -14.51 -4.38
CA MET A 99 5.94 -13.85 -3.08
C MET A 99 4.60 -14.06 -2.39
N TYR A 100 3.51 -14.22 -3.15
CA TYR A 100 2.13 -14.24 -2.64
C TYR A 100 1.43 -15.55 -3.02
N THR A 101 0.79 -16.16 -2.04
CA THR A 101 0.12 -17.47 -2.21
C THR A 101 -1.09 -17.40 -3.16
N ASN A 102 -1.79 -16.27 -3.17
CA ASN A 102 -3.03 -16.10 -3.91
C ASN A 102 -2.86 -15.32 -5.22
N VAL A 103 -1.64 -15.00 -5.64
CA VAL A 103 -1.36 -14.30 -6.89
C VAL A 103 -0.95 -15.32 -7.96
N LYS A 104 -1.66 -15.31 -9.09
CA LYS A 104 -1.33 -16.12 -10.26
C LYS A 104 -0.82 -15.23 -11.39
N LYS A 105 0.35 -15.56 -11.92
CA LYS A 105 0.95 -14.86 -13.06
C LYS A 105 -0.02 -14.71 -14.23
N THR A 106 -0.79 -15.76 -14.53
CA THR A 106 -1.77 -15.74 -15.63
C THR A 106 -2.89 -14.72 -15.42
N GLU A 107 -3.36 -14.55 -14.19
CA GLU A 107 -4.42 -13.58 -13.86
C GLU A 107 -3.86 -12.15 -13.91
N PHE A 108 -2.65 -11.93 -13.40
CA PHE A 108 -1.98 -10.64 -13.50
C PHE A 108 -1.77 -10.22 -14.96
N LEU A 109 -1.29 -11.13 -15.82
CA LEU A 109 -1.08 -10.82 -17.24
C LEU A 109 -2.40 -10.57 -18.00
N LYS A 110 -3.49 -11.26 -17.64
CA LYS A 110 -4.84 -10.96 -18.18
C LYS A 110 -5.29 -9.55 -17.77
N ALA A 111 -5.05 -9.14 -16.54
CA ALA A 111 -5.35 -7.77 -16.11
C ALA A 111 -4.52 -6.75 -16.90
N CYS A 112 -3.24 -7.01 -17.13
CA CYS A 112 -2.39 -6.15 -17.96
C CYS A 112 -2.94 -6.01 -19.40
N ASP A 113 -3.42 -7.11 -19.99
CA ASP A 113 -4.02 -7.11 -21.32
C ASP A 113 -5.31 -6.28 -21.35
N HIS A 114 -6.17 -6.44 -20.34
CA HIS A 114 -7.39 -5.64 -20.19
C HIS A 114 -7.11 -4.12 -20.17
N TYR A 115 -6.03 -3.70 -19.51
CA TYR A 115 -5.58 -2.31 -19.49
C TYR A 115 -4.67 -1.94 -20.68
N GLN A 116 -4.50 -2.82 -21.66
CA GLN A 116 -3.65 -2.62 -22.86
C GLN A 116 -2.20 -2.25 -22.51
N LEU A 117 -1.67 -2.84 -21.44
CA LEU A 117 -0.30 -2.60 -20.99
C LEU A 117 0.70 -3.53 -21.70
N PRO A 118 1.81 -3.03 -22.24
CA PRO A 118 2.81 -3.82 -22.95
C PRO A 118 3.65 -4.65 -21.97
N VAL A 119 3.30 -5.92 -21.80
CA VAL A 119 3.84 -6.80 -20.75
C VAL A 119 5.34 -7.08 -20.86
N ASN A 120 5.92 -6.96 -22.06
CA ASN A 120 7.36 -7.19 -22.34
C ASN A 120 8.18 -5.90 -22.39
N LYS A 121 7.56 -4.72 -22.21
CA LYS A 121 8.24 -3.44 -22.16
C LYS A 121 8.72 -3.15 -20.75
N LYS A 122 9.89 -2.55 -20.59
CA LYS A 122 10.41 -2.16 -19.27
C LYS A 122 9.61 -0.99 -18.69
N ILE A 123 9.40 -1.00 -17.38
CA ILE A 123 8.65 0.06 -16.67
C ILE A 123 9.24 1.46 -16.91
N LYS A 124 10.57 1.58 -17.06
CA LYS A 124 11.20 2.88 -17.36
C LYS A 124 10.66 3.53 -18.64
N ASP A 125 10.21 2.71 -19.59
CA ASP A 125 9.71 3.16 -20.90
C ASP A 125 8.18 3.35 -20.91
N PHE A 126 7.52 3.22 -19.75
CA PHE A 126 6.09 3.48 -19.59
C PHE A 126 5.82 4.97 -19.47
N SER A 127 4.70 5.44 -20.04
CA SER A 127 4.18 6.77 -19.75
C SER A 127 3.73 6.89 -18.29
N THR A 128 3.53 8.13 -17.82
CA THR A 128 3.03 8.38 -16.46
C THR A 128 1.69 7.66 -16.21
N GLY A 129 0.77 7.71 -17.16
CA GLY A 129 -0.53 7.03 -17.06
C GLY A 129 -0.43 5.51 -17.05
N MET A 130 0.56 4.92 -17.73
CA MET A 130 0.79 3.47 -17.68
C MET A 130 1.42 3.00 -16.36
N LYS A 131 2.03 3.92 -15.60
CA LYS A 131 2.63 3.63 -14.29
C LYS A 131 1.65 3.80 -13.13
N ALA A 132 0.57 4.56 -13.33
CA ALA A 132 -0.52 4.74 -12.40
C ALA A 132 -1.48 3.56 -12.43
#